data_e112e808cfc60ca9d9da832b74d46d71
#
_entry.id   e112e808cfc60ca9d9da832b74d46d71
#
_cell.length_a   1.000
_cell.length_b   1.000
_cell.length_c   1.000
_cell.angle_alpha   90.00
_cell.angle_beta   90.00
_cell.angle_gamma   90.00
#
_symmetry.space_group_name_H-M   'P 1'
#
loop_
_entity.id
_entity.type
_entity.pdbx_description
1 polymer ?
#
loop_
_entity_poly.entity_id
_entity_poly.type
_entity_poly.pdbx_seq_one_letter_code
_entity_poly.pdbx_strand_id
1 'polypeptide(L)'
;MMLEQRERFMEMVKERGLVRGDFTLASGAKSTYFFDLKMVTLSAEGAYLAGRLVFDLLRDRGIDAVGGLTLGADPIVAAVALVSHMEGKPIPAFIVRGEMKEHGTQKAIEGYISQRGSSVAIVEDVITKGGSTLKAIKAVEEAGCQVAKVVALLDRHQGGSDELRRRGYDFTAILHADAAGEISTE
;
A
#
# COMPACT_ATOMS: atom_id res chain seq x y z
N MET A 1 16.40 12.07 9.33
CA MET A 1 15.58 12.35 8.13
C MET A 1 14.52 11.25 7.92
N MET A 2 14.87 9.99 7.62
CA MET A 2 13.84 8.94 7.42
C MET A 2 13.05 8.61 8.69
N LEU A 3 13.69 8.60 9.86
CA LEU A 3 13.03 8.38 11.14
C LEU A 3 12.04 9.49 11.48
N GLU A 4 12.44 10.75 11.36
CA GLU A 4 11.61 11.93 11.57
C GLU A 4 10.40 11.97 10.62
N GLN A 5 10.60 11.60 9.34
CA GLN A 5 9.51 11.52 8.37
C GLN A 5 8.50 10.43 8.73
N ARG A 6 8.97 9.28 9.25
CA ARG A 6 8.13 8.19 9.72
C ARG A 6 7.33 8.57 10.96
N GLU A 7 7.97 9.25 11.91
CA GLU A 7 7.32 9.80 13.10
C GLU A 7 6.26 10.83 12.71
N ARG A 8 6.61 11.77 11.82
CA ARG A 8 5.66 12.78 11.33
C ARG A 8 4.46 12.15 10.60
N PHE A 9 4.71 11.14 9.78
CA PHE A 9 3.64 10.39 9.12
C PHE A 9 2.74 9.66 10.14
N MET A 10 3.33 9.06 11.18
CA MET A 10 2.59 8.44 12.28
C MET A 10 1.68 9.44 13.01
N GLU A 11 2.18 10.64 13.33
CA GLU A 11 1.37 11.71 13.93
C GLU A 11 0.16 12.05 13.06
N MET A 12 0.36 12.23 11.75
CA MET A 12 -0.73 12.52 10.82
C MET A 12 -1.77 11.39 10.77
N VAL A 13 -1.32 10.12 10.82
CA VAL A 13 -2.24 8.97 10.87
C VAL A 13 -3.03 8.98 12.18
N LYS A 14 -2.41 9.28 13.32
CA LYS A 14 -3.10 9.40 14.63
C LYS A 14 -4.13 10.54 14.63
N GLU A 15 -3.80 11.69 14.05
CA GLU A 15 -4.64 12.88 14.04
C GLU A 15 -5.83 12.78 13.08
N ARG A 16 -5.65 12.16 11.89
CA ARG A 16 -6.59 12.25 10.76
C ARG A 16 -7.05 10.91 10.23
N GLY A 17 -6.20 9.88 10.31
CA GLY A 17 -6.47 8.55 9.76
C GLY A 17 -7.16 7.61 10.74
N LEU A 18 -7.03 7.84 12.05
CA LEU A 18 -7.68 7.04 13.08
C LEU A 18 -9.02 7.66 13.50
N VAL A 19 -10.09 6.97 13.19
CA VAL A 19 -11.46 7.37 13.61
C VAL A 19 -11.92 6.44 14.72
N ARG A 20 -12.28 7.00 15.87
CA ARG A 20 -12.84 6.25 17.01
C ARG A 20 -14.37 6.33 17.01
N GLY A 21 -15.03 5.23 17.30
CA GLY A 21 -16.50 5.13 17.31
C GLY A 21 -16.95 3.67 17.24
N ASP A 22 -18.25 3.44 17.19
CA ASP A 22 -18.82 2.10 17.03
C ASP A 22 -19.00 1.76 15.55
N PHE A 23 -18.19 0.86 15.04
CA PHE A 23 -18.21 0.44 13.63
C PHE A 23 -18.65 -1.02 13.51
N THR A 24 -19.35 -1.31 12.42
CA THR A 24 -19.54 -2.69 11.97
C THR A 24 -18.69 -2.87 10.71
N LEU A 25 -17.64 -3.67 10.80
CA LEU A 25 -16.74 -3.95 9.69
C LEU A 25 -17.44 -4.76 8.58
N ALA A 26 -16.90 -4.78 7.38
CA ALA A 26 -17.42 -5.58 6.26
C ALA A 26 -17.51 -7.08 6.57
N SER A 27 -16.73 -7.57 7.53
CA SER A 27 -16.79 -8.94 8.06
C SER A 27 -17.95 -9.18 9.05
N GLY A 28 -18.74 -8.16 9.41
CA GLY A 28 -19.75 -8.19 10.45
C GLY A 28 -19.22 -8.01 11.88
N ALA A 29 -17.90 -7.96 12.07
CA ALA A 29 -17.29 -7.77 13.40
C ALA A 29 -17.49 -6.33 13.89
N LYS A 30 -17.68 -6.16 15.21
CA LYS A 30 -17.70 -4.85 15.87
C LYS A 30 -16.29 -4.34 16.08
N SER A 31 -16.08 -3.04 15.88
CA SER A 31 -14.82 -2.36 16.15
C SER A 31 -15.09 -0.99 16.76
N THR A 32 -14.25 -0.59 17.73
CA THR A 32 -14.32 0.74 18.36
C THR A 32 -13.46 1.78 17.63
N TYR A 33 -12.80 1.39 16.55
CA TYR A 33 -12.00 2.27 15.71
C TYR A 33 -11.92 1.76 14.27
N PHE A 34 -11.60 2.69 13.37
CA PHE A 34 -11.39 2.43 11.95
C PHE A 34 -10.20 3.28 11.44
N PHE A 35 -9.38 2.74 10.54
CA PHE A 35 -8.34 3.50 9.88
C PHE A 35 -8.79 3.88 8.46
N ASP A 36 -8.83 5.17 8.17
CA ASP A 36 -8.96 5.72 6.82
C ASP A 36 -7.71 6.53 6.46
N LEU A 37 -6.72 5.84 5.92
CA LEU A 37 -5.46 6.47 5.55
C LEU A 37 -5.60 7.40 4.33
N LYS A 38 -6.70 7.35 3.59
CA LYS A 38 -6.97 8.30 2.51
C LYS A 38 -7.07 9.74 3.00
N MET A 39 -7.51 9.95 4.27
CA MET A 39 -7.49 11.25 4.93
C MET A 39 -6.06 11.82 5.09
N VAL A 40 -5.06 10.94 5.06
CA VAL A 40 -3.63 11.32 5.10
C VAL A 40 -3.02 11.29 3.71
N THR A 41 -3.16 10.19 2.97
CA THR A 41 -2.49 9.99 1.68
C THR A 41 -3.02 10.90 0.56
N LEU A 42 -4.20 11.50 0.71
CA LEU A 42 -4.76 12.53 -0.17
C LEU A 42 -4.46 13.96 0.30
N SER A 43 -3.82 14.15 1.47
CA SER A 43 -3.32 15.48 1.87
C SER A 43 -1.94 15.73 1.25
N ALA A 44 -1.58 17.01 1.04
CA ALA A 44 -0.32 17.36 0.36
C ALA A 44 0.91 16.82 1.11
N GLU A 45 1.00 17.05 2.42
CA GLU A 45 2.10 16.56 3.26
C GLU A 45 2.10 15.03 3.38
N GLY A 46 0.92 14.43 3.61
CA GLY A 46 0.78 12.99 3.78
C GLY A 46 1.06 12.21 2.50
N ALA A 47 0.65 12.72 1.33
CA ALA A 47 1.00 12.14 0.03
C ALA A 47 2.52 12.13 -0.17
N TYR A 48 3.20 13.27 0.11
CA TYR A 48 4.65 13.35 0.01
C TYR A 48 5.34 12.36 0.94
N LEU A 49 4.94 12.32 2.22
CA LEU A 49 5.55 11.42 3.20
C LEU A 49 5.33 9.95 2.86
N ALA A 50 4.11 9.57 2.48
CA ALA A 50 3.80 8.20 2.05
C ALA A 50 4.65 7.79 0.83
N GLY A 51 4.69 8.65 -0.20
CA GLY A 51 5.50 8.41 -1.40
C GLY A 51 6.98 8.30 -1.08
N ARG A 52 7.52 9.18 -0.21
CA ARG A 52 8.91 9.19 0.20
C ARG A 52 9.30 7.94 0.97
N LEU A 53 8.53 7.57 1.99
CA LEU A 53 8.80 6.40 2.84
C LEU A 53 8.75 5.10 2.04
N VAL A 54 7.78 4.96 1.14
CA VAL A 54 7.71 3.79 0.24
C VAL A 54 8.87 3.80 -0.75
N PHE A 55 9.17 4.93 -1.40
CA PHE A 55 10.30 5.04 -2.33
C PHE A 55 11.63 4.65 -1.68
N ASP A 56 11.90 5.09 -0.46
CA ASP A 56 13.14 4.75 0.26
C ASP A 56 13.30 3.24 0.52
N LEU A 57 12.19 2.50 0.61
CA LEU A 57 12.20 1.03 0.70
C LEU A 57 12.42 0.34 -0.66
N LEU A 58 12.16 1.03 -1.78
CA LEU A 58 12.16 0.45 -3.13
C LEU A 58 13.37 0.83 -3.98
N ARG A 59 13.95 2.03 -3.80
CA ARG A 59 14.90 2.70 -4.69
C ARG A 59 16.15 1.91 -5.09
N ASP A 60 16.57 0.93 -4.28
CA ASP A 60 17.79 0.15 -4.51
C ASP A 60 17.48 -1.36 -4.69
N ARG A 61 16.23 -1.71 -5.04
CA ARG A 61 15.76 -3.09 -5.16
C ARG A 61 15.49 -3.57 -6.60
N GLY A 62 15.82 -2.75 -7.60
CA GLY A 62 15.58 -3.13 -9.00
C GLY A 62 14.09 -3.28 -9.32
N ILE A 63 13.25 -2.36 -8.78
CA ILE A 63 11.81 -2.36 -9.02
C ILE A 63 11.50 -1.63 -10.32
N ASP A 64 10.85 -2.31 -11.25
CA ASP A 64 10.47 -1.78 -12.56
C ASP A 64 9.17 -0.97 -12.52
N ALA A 65 8.26 -1.28 -11.58
CA ALA A 65 7.02 -0.53 -11.38
C ALA A 65 6.43 -0.77 -9.98
N VAL A 66 5.61 0.16 -9.50
CA VAL A 66 4.89 0.05 -8.22
C VAL A 66 3.38 0.12 -8.47
N GLY A 67 2.62 -0.73 -7.79
CA GLY A 67 1.16 -0.74 -7.93
C GLY A 67 0.45 -1.31 -6.71
N GLY A 68 -0.89 -1.31 -6.77
CA GLY A 68 -1.73 -1.87 -5.71
C GLY A 68 -3.20 -1.84 -6.08
N LEU A 69 -4.04 -2.37 -5.18
CA LEU A 69 -5.48 -2.42 -5.41
C LEU A 69 -6.13 -1.04 -5.19
N THR A 70 -6.94 -0.62 -6.18
CA THR A 70 -7.75 0.60 -6.03
C THR A 70 -8.75 0.41 -4.86
N LEU A 71 -9.08 1.43 -4.08
CA LEU A 71 -8.77 2.86 -4.12
C LEU A 71 -7.60 3.24 -3.17
N GLY A 72 -7.31 2.41 -2.16
CA GLY A 72 -6.34 2.72 -1.10
C GLY A 72 -4.91 2.94 -1.60
N ALA A 73 -4.50 2.16 -2.60
CA ALA A 73 -3.17 2.27 -3.18
C ALA A 73 -2.99 3.46 -4.14
N ASP A 74 -4.07 3.97 -4.75
CA ASP A 74 -3.96 4.94 -5.85
C ASP A 74 -3.16 6.21 -5.49
N PRO A 75 -3.42 6.90 -4.38
CA PRO A 75 -2.64 8.09 -4.00
C PRO A 75 -1.17 7.74 -3.67
N ILE A 76 -0.93 6.54 -3.13
CA ILE A 76 0.40 6.10 -2.74
C ILE A 76 1.27 5.87 -3.98
N VAL A 77 0.78 5.11 -4.96
CA VAL A 77 1.55 4.78 -6.18
C VAL A 77 1.84 6.04 -7.01
N ALA A 78 0.87 6.98 -7.08
CA ALA A 78 1.07 8.26 -7.75
C ALA A 78 2.17 9.10 -7.05
N ALA A 79 2.15 9.14 -5.71
CA ALA A 79 3.16 9.83 -4.93
C ALA A 79 4.55 9.19 -5.08
N VAL A 80 4.65 7.85 -5.07
CA VAL A 80 5.92 7.14 -5.31
C VAL A 80 6.47 7.45 -6.70
N ALA A 81 5.64 7.43 -7.75
CA ALA A 81 6.08 7.75 -9.10
C ALA A 81 6.64 9.18 -9.19
N LEU A 82 5.95 10.16 -8.57
CA LEU A 82 6.41 11.54 -8.53
C LEU A 82 7.73 11.69 -7.76
N VAL A 83 7.81 11.17 -6.53
CA VAL A 83 9.01 11.25 -5.69
C VAL A 83 10.19 10.56 -6.36
N SER A 84 10.00 9.36 -6.93
CA SER A 84 11.05 8.62 -7.61
C SER A 84 11.63 9.37 -8.81
N HIS A 85 10.78 10.10 -9.56
CA HIS A 85 11.23 10.97 -10.64
C HIS A 85 12.08 12.13 -10.13
N MET A 86 11.63 12.81 -9.07
CA MET A 86 12.37 13.93 -8.45
C MET A 86 13.73 13.50 -7.89
N GLU A 87 13.85 12.25 -7.43
CA GLU A 87 15.09 11.66 -6.92
C GLU A 87 16.01 11.10 -8.03
N GLY A 88 15.61 11.21 -9.30
CA GLY A 88 16.39 10.72 -10.45
C GLY A 88 16.46 9.19 -10.59
N LYS A 89 15.57 8.46 -9.89
CA LYS A 89 15.42 6.99 -9.96
C LYS A 89 13.96 6.63 -10.25
N PRO A 90 13.42 6.92 -11.45
CA PRO A 90 12.00 6.84 -11.73
C PRO A 90 11.45 5.41 -11.63
N ILE A 91 10.40 5.23 -10.86
CA ILE A 91 9.62 4.01 -10.73
C ILE A 91 8.20 4.34 -11.20
N PRO A 92 7.78 3.89 -12.39
CA PRO A 92 6.42 4.12 -12.90
C PRO A 92 5.37 3.38 -12.07
N ALA A 93 4.11 3.82 -12.19
CA ALA A 93 3.01 3.29 -11.39
C ALA A 93 1.94 2.59 -12.23
N PHE A 94 1.29 1.61 -11.63
CA PHE A 94 0.08 0.95 -12.12
C PHE A 94 -0.97 0.82 -11.02
N ILE A 95 -2.22 0.55 -11.42
CA ILE A 95 -3.35 0.34 -10.53
C ILE A 95 -4.00 -1.01 -10.86
N VAL A 96 -4.28 -1.81 -9.84
CA VAL A 96 -5.07 -3.03 -9.96
C VAL A 96 -6.53 -2.71 -9.63
N ARG A 97 -7.45 -3.05 -10.52
CA ARG A 97 -8.88 -2.78 -10.33
C ARG A 97 -9.49 -3.75 -9.33
N GLY A 98 -10.37 -3.23 -8.48
CA GLY A 98 -11.14 -4.04 -7.52
C GLY A 98 -12.12 -4.98 -8.22
N GLU A 99 -12.75 -4.51 -9.32
CA GLU A 99 -13.71 -5.27 -10.14
C GLU A 99 -13.36 -5.13 -11.62
N MET A 100 -13.58 -6.18 -12.38
CA MET A 100 -13.43 -6.15 -13.84
C MET A 100 -14.58 -5.36 -14.45
N LYS A 101 -14.30 -4.53 -15.47
CA LYS A 101 -15.37 -3.87 -16.24
C LYS A 101 -16.18 -4.91 -16.99
N GLU A 102 -17.51 -4.78 -16.94
CA GLU A 102 -18.42 -5.57 -17.77
C GLU A 102 -18.30 -5.23 -19.27
N HIS A 103 -17.81 -4.01 -19.59
CA HIS A 103 -17.66 -3.52 -20.97
C HIS A 103 -16.30 -2.82 -21.18
N GLY A 104 -15.73 -2.97 -22.37
CA GLY A 104 -14.46 -2.37 -22.79
C GLY A 104 -13.26 -3.32 -22.65
N THR A 105 -12.05 -2.77 -22.52
CA THR A 105 -10.86 -3.60 -22.26
C THR A 105 -10.98 -4.20 -20.86
N GLN A 106 -11.17 -5.52 -20.77
CA GLN A 106 -11.25 -6.29 -19.50
C GLN A 106 -9.88 -6.38 -18.79
N LYS A 107 -9.12 -5.29 -18.78
CA LYS A 107 -7.82 -5.26 -18.13
C LYS A 107 -8.00 -5.13 -16.62
N ALA A 108 -7.43 -6.07 -15.87
CA ALA A 108 -7.36 -6.02 -14.42
C ALA A 108 -6.37 -4.94 -13.92
N ILE A 109 -5.45 -4.50 -14.78
CA ILE A 109 -4.37 -3.56 -14.47
C ILE A 109 -4.45 -2.37 -15.42
N GLU A 110 -4.36 -1.16 -14.86
CA GLU A 110 -4.31 0.12 -15.57
C GLU A 110 -2.98 0.83 -15.27
N GLY A 111 -2.51 1.67 -16.22
CA GLY A 111 -1.27 2.41 -16.07
C GLY A 111 -0.07 1.68 -16.66
N TYR A 112 1.10 1.95 -16.10
CA TYR A 112 2.36 1.45 -16.61
C TYR A 112 2.70 0.12 -15.92
N ILE A 113 2.43 -0.97 -16.60
CA ILE A 113 3.02 -2.26 -16.27
C ILE A 113 3.97 -2.62 -17.41
N SER A 114 5.24 -2.82 -17.11
CA SER A 114 6.22 -3.10 -18.12
C SER A 114 6.12 -4.56 -18.61
N GLN A 115 7.11 -5.06 -19.29
CA GLN A 115 7.07 -6.34 -19.98
C GLN A 115 6.89 -7.53 -19.03
N ARG A 116 6.49 -8.68 -19.58
CA ARG A 116 6.53 -9.96 -18.86
C ARG A 116 7.92 -10.18 -18.24
N GLY A 117 7.95 -10.62 -16.99
CA GLY A 117 9.18 -10.82 -16.22
C GLY A 117 9.62 -9.61 -15.41
N SER A 118 8.90 -8.47 -15.49
CA SER A 118 9.21 -7.29 -14.66
C SER A 118 9.07 -7.58 -13.19
N SER A 119 10.00 -6.99 -12.42
CA SER A 119 10.04 -7.01 -10.96
C SER A 119 9.23 -5.83 -10.41
N VAL A 120 8.14 -6.10 -9.72
CA VAL A 120 7.24 -5.04 -9.24
C VAL A 120 7.09 -5.03 -7.73
N ALA A 121 6.74 -3.87 -7.19
CA ALA A 121 6.31 -3.73 -5.80
C ALA A 121 4.79 -3.56 -5.71
N ILE A 122 4.18 -4.20 -4.71
CA ILE A 122 2.77 -4.00 -4.36
C ILE A 122 2.69 -3.14 -3.10
N VAL A 123 1.84 -2.11 -3.14
CA VAL A 123 1.57 -1.25 -1.97
C VAL A 123 0.12 -1.37 -1.52
N GLU A 124 -0.08 -1.20 -0.22
CA GLU A 124 -1.39 -1.20 0.44
C GLU A 124 -1.43 -0.04 1.45
N ASP A 125 -2.57 0.60 1.63
CA ASP A 125 -2.73 1.60 2.68
C ASP A 125 -2.81 0.93 4.06
N VAL A 126 -3.76 0.04 4.28
CA VAL A 126 -3.96 -0.69 5.54
C VAL A 126 -4.09 -2.17 5.29
N ILE A 127 -3.17 -2.97 5.81
CA ILE A 127 -3.32 -4.42 5.79
C ILE A 127 -4.02 -4.93 7.05
N THR A 128 -5.04 -5.75 6.84
CA THR A 128 -5.77 -6.50 7.89
C THR A 128 -5.59 -8.00 7.67
N LYS A 129 -6.48 -8.63 6.92
CA LYS A 129 -6.40 -10.05 6.53
C LYS A 129 -5.65 -10.28 5.20
N GLY A 130 -5.23 -9.21 4.51
CA GLY A 130 -4.42 -9.26 3.30
C GLY A 130 -5.19 -9.61 2.01
N GLY A 131 -6.53 -9.65 2.03
CA GLY A 131 -7.33 -10.04 0.87
C GLY A 131 -7.13 -9.13 -0.35
N SER A 132 -7.13 -7.81 -0.15
CA SER A 132 -6.86 -6.80 -1.20
C SER A 132 -5.48 -6.98 -1.81
N THR A 133 -4.48 -7.08 -0.93
CA THR A 133 -3.07 -7.24 -1.32
C THR A 133 -2.86 -8.52 -2.13
N LEU A 134 -3.42 -9.67 -1.66
CA LEU A 134 -3.35 -10.94 -2.39
C LEU A 134 -4.07 -10.90 -3.74
N LYS A 135 -5.17 -10.14 -3.85
CA LYS A 135 -5.86 -9.92 -5.12
C LYS A 135 -4.97 -9.14 -6.10
N ALA A 136 -4.28 -8.09 -5.61
CA ALA A 136 -3.34 -7.32 -6.43
C ALA A 136 -2.16 -8.19 -6.89
N ILE A 137 -1.57 -8.95 -5.99
CA ILE A 137 -0.48 -9.90 -6.28
C ILE A 137 -0.90 -10.87 -7.38
N LYS A 138 -2.05 -11.53 -7.23
CA LYS A 138 -2.57 -12.48 -8.21
C LYS A 138 -2.71 -11.87 -9.59
N ALA A 139 -3.29 -10.67 -9.70
CA ALA A 139 -3.47 -9.98 -10.99
C ALA A 139 -2.13 -9.68 -11.68
N VAL A 140 -1.11 -9.30 -10.91
CA VAL A 140 0.24 -9.00 -11.39
C VAL A 140 0.97 -10.25 -11.86
N GLU A 141 0.88 -11.35 -11.10
CA GLU A 141 1.48 -12.64 -11.46
C GLU A 141 0.80 -13.24 -12.69
N GLU A 142 -0.53 -13.13 -12.82
CA GLU A 142 -1.27 -13.52 -14.02
C GLU A 142 -0.87 -12.69 -15.25
N ALA A 143 -0.45 -11.43 -15.07
CA ALA A 143 0.13 -10.60 -16.12
C ALA A 143 1.58 -11.00 -16.47
N GLY A 144 2.18 -11.93 -15.73
CA GLY A 144 3.52 -12.46 -15.95
C GLY A 144 4.64 -11.64 -15.32
N CYS A 145 4.33 -10.79 -14.34
CA CYS A 145 5.32 -10.06 -13.54
C CYS A 145 5.67 -10.80 -12.25
N GLN A 146 6.77 -10.42 -11.62
CA GLN A 146 7.22 -10.97 -10.33
C GLN A 146 7.06 -9.93 -9.23
N VAL A 147 6.45 -10.33 -8.11
CA VAL A 147 6.34 -9.45 -6.93
C VAL A 147 7.61 -9.57 -6.10
N ALA A 148 8.45 -8.54 -6.16
CA ALA A 148 9.71 -8.49 -5.42
C ALA A 148 9.56 -7.90 -4.02
N LYS A 149 8.55 -7.05 -3.80
CA LYS A 149 8.31 -6.40 -2.52
C LYS A 149 6.83 -6.13 -2.31
N VAL A 150 6.38 -6.27 -1.07
CA VAL A 150 5.06 -5.79 -0.62
C VAL A 150 5.28 -4.79 0.51
N VAL A 151 4.68 -3.60 0.40
CA VAL A 151 4.77 -2.54 1.41
C VAL A 151 3.36 -2.12 1.83
N ALA A 152 3.08 -2.14 3.14
CA ALA A 152 1.90 -1.50 3.69
C ALA A 152 2.26 -0.21 4.43
N LEU A 153 1.41 0.82 4.37
CA LEU A 153 1.59 1.98 5.23
C LEU A 153 1.28 1.64 6.68
N LEU A 154 0.25 0.82 6.93
CA LEU A 154 -0.15 0.39 8.26
C LEU A 154 -0.48 -1.12 8.28
N ASP A 155 0.17 -1.87 9.19
CA ASP A 155 -0.20 -3.26 9.51
C ASP A 155 -1.00 -3.31 10.82
N ARG A 156 -2.20 -3.87 10.77
CA ARG A 156 -3.08 -4.07 11.93
C ARG A 156 -2.89 -5.40 12.64
N HIS A 157 -1.90 -6.19 12.25
CA HIS A 157 -1.60 -7.51 12.81
C HIS A 157 -2.81 -8.46 12.91
N GLN A 158 -3.66 -8.46 11.87
CA GLN A 158 -4.86 -9.31 11.81
C GLN A 158 -4.64 -10.54 10.91
N GLY A 159 -3.39 -10.97 10.76
CA GLY A 159 -2.97 -12.18 10.05
C GLY A 159 -2.58 -11.97 8.58
N GLY A 160 -2.83 -10.80 7.98
CA GLY A 160 -2.51 -10.54 6.56
C GLY A 160 -1.00 -10.53 6.30
N SER A 161 -0.23 -9.86 7.15
CA SER A 161 1.23 -9.82 7.06
C SER A 161 1.86 -11.21 7.25
N ASP A 162 1.33 -12.01 8.17
CA ASP A 162 1.82 -13.38 8.40
C ASP A 162 1.51 -14.28 7.19
N GLU A 163 0.34 -14.13 6.61
CA GLU A 163 -0.04 -14.87 5.40
C GLU A 163 0.85 -14.52 4.21
N LEU A 164 1.20 -13.24 4.02
CA LEU A 164 2.13 -12.81 2.98
C LEU A 164 3.52 -13.42 3.18
N ARG A 165 4.06 -13.36 4.39
CA ARG A 165 5.37 -13.96 4.73
C ARG A 165 5.34 -15.48 4.56
N ARG A 166 4.26 -16.15 4.99
CA ARG A 166 4.09 -17.60 4.82
C ARG A 166 4.09 -18.03 3.34
N ARG A 167 3.59 -17.16 2.45
CA ARG A 167 3.64 -17.37 0.99
C ARG A 167 4.99 -17.01 0.36
N GLY A 168 5.94 -16.52 1.15
CA GLY A 168 7.29 -16.20 0.68
C GLY A 168 7.44 -14.77 0.15
N TYR A 169 6.47 -13.88 0.31
CA TYR A 169 6.60 -12.48 -0.10
C TYR A 169 7.44 -11.69 0.90
N ASP A 170 8.37 -10.87 0.39
CA ASP A 170 9.11 -9.90 1.19
C ASP A 170 8.18 -8.74 1.58
N PHE A 171 7.62 -8.79 2.78
CA PHE A 171 6.67 -7.83 3.31
C PHE A 171 7.31 -6.90 4.34
N THR A 172 7.01 -5.60 4.23
CA THR A 172 7.36 -4.57 5.22
C THR A 172 6.16 -3.65 5.45
N ALA A 173 5.89 -3.31 6.72
CA ALA A 173 4.99 -2.22 7.06
C ALA A 173 5.78 -0.99 7.53
N ILE A 174 5.26 0.20 7.23
CA ILE A 174 5.83 1.47 7.71
C ILE A 174 5.40 1.75 9.14
N LEU A 175 4.12 1.51 9.44
CA LEU A 175 3.54 1.64 10.78
C LEU A 175 2.83 0.35 11.17
N HIS A 176 2.66 0.17 12.47
CA HIS A 176 1.96 -0.95 13.08
C HIS A 176 0.84 -0.45 13.97
N ALA A 177 -0.27 -1.16 14.07
CA ALA A 177 -1.33 -0.86 15.01
C ALA A 177 -1.70 -2.12 15.81
N ASP A 178 -1.80 -1.96 17.11
CA ASP A 178 -2.23 -3.03 18.02
C ASP A 178 -3.74 -3.24 18.01
N ALA A 179 -4.22 -4.17 18.85
CA ALA A 179 -5.66 -4.48 18.97
C ALA A 179 -6.50 -3.32 19.52
N ALA A 180 -5.89 -2.36 20.23
CA ALA A 180 -6.54 -1.16 20.75
C ALA A 180 -6.52 0.01 19.73
N GLY A 181 -5.80 -0.16 18.59
CA GLY A 181 -5.60 0.87 17.58
C GLY A 181 -4.48 1.85 17.93
N GLU A 182 -3.62 1.51 18.88
CA GLU A 182 -2.44 2.32 19.18
C GLU A 182 -1.37 2.07 18.12
N ILE A 183 -0.80 3.17 17.59
CA ILE A 183 0.11 3.14 16.43
C ILE A 183 1.54 3.28 16.90
N SER A 184 2.40 2.43 16.35
CA SER A 184 3.86 2.44 16.57
C SER A 184 4.65 2.31 15.27
N THR A 185 5.94 2.53 15.37
CA THR A 185 6.91 2.33 14.28
C THR A 185 7.61 0.97 14.37
N GLU A 186 7.35 0.18 15.41
CA GLU A 186 7.94 -1.13 15.68
C GLU A 186 6.87 -2.20 15.89
#